data_0198357047c08179dac5ad0f6ccab575
#
_entry.id   0198357047c08179dac5ad0f6ccab575
#
_cell.length_a   1.000
_cell.length_b   1.000
_cell.length_c   1.000
_cell.angle_alpha   90.00
_cell.angle_beta   90.00
_cell.angle_gamma   90.00
#
_symmetry.space_group_name_H-M   'P 1'
#
loop_
_entity.id
_entity.type
_entity.pdbx_description
1 polymer ?
#
loop_
_entity_poly.entity_id
_entity_poly.type
_entity_poly.pdbx_seq_one_letter_code
_entity_poly.pdbx_strand_id
1 'polypeptide(L)'
;MRERQRGLDSNAAKIIRDRLRQHYHLQTDWSHLGFDRYREGIAVLSRYDFLMTDAGYVSSSQDVHSIDSRKVVMVQLHVPYMGAVNVFSAHLSWLSGGFFEQFDRLRAWANHKHGDHLAATFLCGDFNIKAGSEGYQAVVRSREYEDQYLAATSPSAFEKIFRQQSPNIDCHLAKDGRIDFIFMQKHSSLQAVAARELFTNGHYGRVSDHIGYCVEFEPNW
;
A
#
# COMPACT_ATOMS: atom_id res chain seq x y z
N MET A 1 -24.96 5.69 17.37
CA MET A 1 -23.93 6.69 17.67
C MET A 1 -22.78 6.14 18.52
N ARG A 2 -23.01 5.35 19.57
CA ARG A 2 -21.93 4.75 20.41
C ARG A 2 -21.06 3.69 19.71
N GLU A 3 -21.58 2.93 18.73
CA GLU A 3 -20.82 1.92 18.01
C GLU A 3 -19.80 2.52 17.01
N ARG A 4 -20.12 3.65 16.36
CA ARG A 4 -19.17 4.37 15.51
C ARG A 4 -17.98 4.90 16.32
N GLN A 5 -18.21 5.36 17.53
CA GLN A 5 -17.18 5.90 18.41
C GLN A 5 -16.22 4.80 18.90
N ARG A 6 -16.74 3.61 19.29
CA ARG A 6 -15.92 2.46 19.68
C ARG A 6 -15.04 1.95 18.52
N GLY A 7 -15.56 1.98 17.28
CA GLY A 7 -14.79 1.57 16.10
C GLY A 7 -13.59 2.48 15.81
N LEU A 8 -13.68 3.78 16.08
CA LEU A 8 -12.57 4.73 15.91
C LEU A 8 -11.53 4.60 17.03
N ASP A 9 -11.94 4.35 18.26
CA ASP A 9 -11.04 4.22 19.39
C ASP A 9 -10.18 2.93 19.36
N SER A 10 -10.62 1.91 18.64
CA SER A 10 -9.87 0.67 18.39
C SER A 10 -9.18 0.63 17.03
N ASN A 11 -9.22 1.72 16.24
CA ASN A 11 -8.54 1.80 14.95
C ASN A 11 -7.03 1.83 15.13
N ALA A 12 -6.33 0.82 14.61
CA ALA A 12 -4.88 0.67 14.75
C ALA A 12 -4.11 1.88 14.19
N ALA A 13 -4.52 2.42 13.04
CA ALA A 13 -3.86 3.58 12.43
C ALA A 13 -4.04 4.84 13.30
N LYS A 14 -5.21 5.04 13.90
CA LYS A 14 -5.44 6.13 14.87
C LYS A 14 -4.57 5.96 16.11
N ILE A 15 -4.52 4.75 16.69
CA ILE A 15 -3.68 4.44 17.85
C ILE A 15 -2.21 4.70 17.55
N ILE A 16 -1.73 4.29 16.36
CA ILE A 16 -0.36 4.54 15.92
C ILE A 16 -0.11 6.04 15.83
N ARG A 17 -0.98 6.79 15.12
CA ARG A 17 -0.86 8.25 14.98
C ARG A 17 -0.77 8.93 16.34
N ASP A 18 -1.66 8.57 17.26
CA ASP A 18 -1.77 9.24 18.57
C ASP A 18 -0.57 8.92 19.49
N ARG A 19 0.20 7.86 19.20
CA ARG A 19 1.43 7.48 19.91
C ARG A 19 2.72 8.05 19.27
N LEU A 20 2.65 8.54 18.05
CA LEU A 20 3.80 9.16 17.39
C LEU A 20 4.11 10.51 18.03
N ARG A 21 5.40 10.82 18.22
CA ARG A 21 5.83 12.08 18.82
C ARG A 21 5.61 13.31 17.93
N GLN A 22 5.59 13.08 16.63
CA GLN A 22 5.34 14.12 15.61
C GLN A 22 3.89 14.13 15.21
N HIS A 23 3.41 15.27 14.74
CA HIS A 23 2.08 15.37 14.16
C HIS A 23 2.00 14.58 12.86
N TYR A 24 0.95 13.74 12.74
CA TYR A 24 0.63 13.02 11.52
C TYR A 24 -0.83 13.24 11.15
N HIS A 25 -1.05 13.54 9.89
CA HIS A 25 -2.37 13.52 9.27
C HIS A 25 -2.77 12.07 9.02
N LEU A 26 -4.04 11.75 9.18
CA LEU A 26 -4.58 10.39 9.01
C LEU A 26 -5.77 10.46 8.08
N GLN A 27 -5.73 9.69 6.98
CA GLN A 27 -6.88 9.33 6.18
C GLN A 27 -7.11 7.83 6.32
N THR A 28 -8.36 7.43 6.62
CA THR A 28 -8.73 6.02 6.81
C THR A 28 -10.18 5.79 6.41
N ASP A 29 -10.48 4.59 5.92
CA ASP A 29 -11.83 4.13 5.69
C ASP A 29 -11.95 2.62 5.94
N TRP A 30 -13.18 2.17 6.22
CA TRP A 30 -13.51 0.77 6.47
C TRP A 30 -13.98 0.09 5.21
N SER A 31 -13.42 -1.08 4.90
CA SER A 31 -13.82 -1.91 3.75
C SER A 31 -15.00 -2.81 4.11
N HIS A 32 -14.85 -3.61 5.14
CA HIS A 32 -15.84 -4.62 5.54
C HIS A 32 -15.67 -5.03 7.01
N LEU A 33 -16.55 -5.90 7.46
CA LEU A 33 -16.50 -6.57 8.75
C LEU A 33 -15.97 -7.99 8.55
N GLY A 34 -14.68 -8.19 8.85
CA GLY A 34 -14.04 -9.49 8.74
C GLY A 34 -14.54 -10.44 9.84
N PHE A 35 -14.89 -11.66 9.46
CA PHE A 35 -15.37 -12.72 10.36
C PHE A 35 -16.56 -12.27 11.24
N ASP A 36 -17.41 -11.37 10.77
CA ASP A 36 -18.50 -10.73 11.52
C ASP A 36 -18.08 -10.12 12.88
N ARG A 37 -16.81 -9.85 13.04
CA ARG A 37 -16.23 -9.45 14.32
C ARG A 37 -15.31 -8.23 14.25
N TYR A 38 -14.47 -8.15 13.24
CA TYR A 38 -13.46 -7.11 13.14
C TYR A 38 -13.73 -6.19 11.95
N ARG A 39 -13.67 -4.90 12.18
CA ARG A 39 -13.69 -3.93 11.08
C ARG A 39 -12.31 -3.92 10.43
N GLU A 40 -12.26 -4.30 9.17
CA GLU A 40 -11.08 -4.21 8.34
C GLU A 40 -11.13 -2.97 7.48
N GLY A 41 -10.00 -2.28 7.38
CA GLY A 41 -9.88 -1.04 6.63
C GLY A 41 -8.44 -0.73 6.31
N ILE A 42 -8.30 0.39 5.64
CA ILE A 42 -7.02 0.89 5.14
C ILE A 42 -6.79 2.31 5.60
N ALA A 43 -5.52 2.71 5.64
CA ALA A 43 -5.15 4.04 6.10
C ALA A 43 -3.88 4.56 5.41
N VAL A 44 -3.77 5.87 5.37
CA VAL A 44 -2.53 6.59 5.06
C VAL A 44 -2.22 7.54 6.21
N LEU A 45 -0.99 7.50 6.67
CA LEU A 45 -0.41 8.45 7.62
C LEU A 45 0.63 9.31 6.90
N SER A 46 0.59 10.62 7.09
CA SER A 46 1.55 11.54 6.50
C SER A 46 1.96 12.63 7.47
N ARG A 47 3.22 13.05 7.42
CA ARG A 47 3.68 14.29 8.08
C ARG A 47 3.30 15.54 7.31
N TYR A 48 2.94 15.40 6.05
CA TYR A 48 2.48 16.49 5.19
C TYR A 48 0.97 16.56 5.15
N ASP A 49 0.44 17.77 5.01
CA ASP A 49 -0.99 18.00 4.84
C ASP A 49 -1.54 17.30 3.59
N PHE A 50 -2.76 16.82 3.68
CA PHE A 50 -3.47 16.31 2.52
C PHE A 50 -4.08 17.47 1.73
N LEU A 51 -3.70 17.60 0.45
CA LEU A 51 -4.32 18.52 -0.50
C LEU A 51 -5.70 18.00 -0.93
N MET A 52 -5.82 16.68 -1.04
CA MET A 52 -7.04 15.99 -1.41
C MET A 52 -7.09 14.62 -0.74
N THR A 53 -8.28 14.18 -0.38
CA THR A 53 -8.54 12.81 0.06
C THR A 53 -9.75 12.25 -0.66
N ASP A 54 -9.73 10.95 -0.93
CA ASP A 54 -10.83 10.24 -1.56
C ASP A 54 -10.84 8.79 -1.06
N ALA A 55 -11.97 8.10 -1.16
CA ALA A 55 -12.09 6.69 -0.81
C ALA A 55 -13.22 6.05 -1.60
N GLY A 56 -13.01 4.82 -2.07
CA GLY A 56 -14.02 4.13 -2.87
C GLY A 56 -13.80 2.62 -2.92
N TYR A 57 -14.88 1.90 -3.24
CA TYR A 57 -14.81 0.47 -3.50
C TYR A 57 -14.23 0.23 -4.91
N VAL A 58 -13.27 -0.68 -4.98
CA VAL A 58 -12.74 -1.21 -6.24
C VAL A 58 -13.30 -2.60 -6.54
N SER A 59 -13.90 -3.27 -5.56
CA SER A 59 -14.65 -4.52 -5.76
C SER A 59 -16.04 -4.28 -6.35
N SER A 60 -16.62 -5.31 -6.95
CA SER A 60 -18.04 -5.32 -7.35
C SER A 60 -18.96 -5.34 -6.13
N SER A 61 -18.61 -6.12 -5.10
CA SER A 61 -19.30 -6.10 -3.82
C SER A 61 -18.98 -4.81 -3.06
N GLN A 62 -19.99 -4.24 -2.42
CA GLN A 62 -19.89 -3.13 -1.48
C GLN A 62 -20.58 -3.47 -0.15
N ASP A 63 -20.93 -4.74 0.04
CA ASP A 63 -21.55 -5.23 1.26
C ASP A 63 -20.52 -5.24 2.40
N VAL A 64 -20.83 -4.52 3.46
CA VAL A 64 -19.98 -4.41 4.63
C VAL A 64 -19.77 -5.72 5.38
N HIS A 65 -20.56 -6.74 5.11
CA HIS A 65 -20.44 -8.08 5.70
C HIS A 65 -19.70 -9.06 4.77
N SER A 66 -19.30 -8.64 3.57
CA SER A 66 -18.55 -9.46 2.64
C SER A 66 -17.07 -9.15 2.69
N ILE A 67 -16.23 -10.17 2.90
CA ILE A 67 -14.77 -10.08 2.83
C ILE A 67 -14.28 -9.73 1.41
N ASP A 68 -15.13 -9.89 0.40
CA ASP A 68 -14.80 -9.54 -0.99
C ASP A 68 -14.96 -8.04 -1.26
N SER A 69 -15.53 -7.29 -0.31
CA SER A 69 -15.69 -5.85 -0.42
C SER A 69 -14.37 -5.16 -0.12
N ARG A 70 -13.73 -4.61 -1.16
CA ARG A 70 -12.41 -4.00 -1.11
C ARG A 70 -12.50 -2.51 -1.41
N LYS A 71 -12.06 -1.70 -0.45
CA LYS A 71 -11.89 -0.26 -0.61
C LYS A 71 -10.43 0.12 -0.82
N VAL A 72 -10.27 1.26 -1.43
CA VAL A 72 -8.99 1.97 -1.56
C VAL A 72 -9.16 3.35 -0.96
N VAL A 73 -8.16 3.82 -0.24
CA VAL A 73 -8.04 5.20 0.23
C VAL A 73 -7.00 5.90 -0.62
N MET A 74 -7.32 7.08 -1.08
CA MET A 74 -6.42 7.95 -1.84
C MET A 74 -6.16 9.24 -1.07
N VAL A 75 -4.91 9.67 -1.06
CA VAL A 75 -4.50 10.99 -0.63
C VAL A 75 -3.63 11.64 -1.70
N GLN A 76 -3.77 12.94 -1.85
CA GLN A 76 -2.82 13.78 -2.55
C GLN A 76 -2.13 14.66 -1.52
N LEU A 77 -0.82 14.75 -1.58
CA LEU A 77 -0.03 15.58 -0.67
C LEU A 77 1.09 16.28 -1.42
N HIS A 78 1.53 17.40 -0.89
CA HIS A 78 2.68 18.11 -1.42
C HIS A 78 3.92 17.77 -0.61
N VAL A 79 4.91 17.19 -1.27
CA VAL A 79 6.21 16.92 -0.67
C VAL A 79 7.15 18.06 -1.04
N PRO A 80 7.71 18.79 -0.05
CA PRO A 80 8.64 19.89 -0.32
C PRO A 80 9.77 19.44 -1.26
N TYR A 81 10.08 20.28 -2.23
CA TYR A 81 11.10 20.08 -3.28
C TYR A 81 10.80 18.95 -4.29
N MET A 82 9.81 18.09 -4.03
CA MET A 82 9.43 16.99 -4.94
C MET A 82 8.15 17.29 -5.71
N GLY A 83 7.25 18.11 -5.15
CA GLY A 83 5.97 18.42 -5.76
C GLY A 83 4.80 17.63 -5.21
N ALA A 84 3.68 17.66 -5.90
CA ALA A 84 2.49 16.93 -5.50
C ALA A 84 2.59 15.44 -5.87
N VAL A 85 2.16 14.57 -4.97
CA VAL A 85 2.11 13.12 -5.20
C VAL A 85 0.76 12.56 -4.80
N ASN A 86 0.29 11.55 -5.54
CA ASN A 86 -0.86 10.75 -5.17
C ASN A 86 -0.41 9.44 -4.54
N VAL A 87 -1.05 9.04 -3.43
CA VAL A 87 -0.85 7.76 -2.79
C VAL A 87 -2.18 7.05 -2.64
N PHE A 88 -2.30 5.89 -3.25
CA PHE A 88 -3.43 4.97 -3.12
C PHE A 88 -3.02 3.84 -2.18
N SER A 89 -3.71 3.69 -1.06
CA SER A 89 -3.55 2.55 -0.14
C SER A 89 -4.62 1.53 -0.43
N ALA A 90 -4.23 0.31 -0.75
CA ALA A 90 -5.09 -0.76 -1.21
C ALA A 90 -4.90 -2.05 -0.40
N HIS A 91 -5.98 -2.82 -0.27
CA HIS A 91 -5.96 -4.22 0.12
C HIS A 91 -6.89 -4.96 -0.83
N LEU A 92 -6.31 -5.54 -1.89
CA LEU A 92 -7.06 -6.22 -2.95
C LEU A 92 -7.33 -7.69 -2.58
N SER A 93 -8.18 -8.35 -3.34
CA SER A 93 -8.47 -9.78 -3.17
C SER A 93 -7.43 -10.64 -3.88
N TRP A 94 -7.42 -11.94 -3.54
CA TRP A 94 -6.67 -12.96 -4.28
C TRP A 94 -7.14 -13.05 -5.74
N LEU A 95 -6.34 -13.69 -6.60
CA LEU A 95 -6.70 -13.87 -8.02
C LEU A 95 -8.11 -14.42 -8.21
N SER A 96 -8.47 -15.46 -7.43
CA SER A 96 -9.80 -16.07 -7.45
C SER A 96 -10.91 -15.20 -6.88
N GLY A 97 -10.57 -14.17 -6.12
CA GLY A 97 -11.49 -13.22 -5.47
C GLY A 97 -11.74 -11.93 -6.26
N GLY A 98 -11.30 -11.86 -7.54
CA GLY A 98 -11.57 -10.72 -8.40
C GLY A 98 -10.43 -9.70 -8.49
N PHE A 99 -9.20 -10.10 -8.24
CA PHE A 99 -8.01 -9.22 -8.32
C PHE A 99 -7.96 -8.40 -9.60
N PHE A 100 -8.14 -9.02 -10.79
CA PHE A 100 -7.99 -8.32 -12.07
C PHE A 100 -8.99 -7.17 -12.22
N GLU A 101 -10.26 -7.41 -11.89
CA GLU A 101 -11.29 -6.39 -11.94
C GLU A 101 -11.01 -5.25 -10.95
N GLN A 102 -10.61 -5.59 -9.74
CA GLN A 102 -10.26 -4.62 -8.70
C GLN A 102 -9.04 -3.79 -9.10
N PHE A 103 -8.01 -4.42 -9.66
CA PHE A 103 -6.83 -3.72 -10.15
C PHE A 103 -7.16 -2.81 -11.34
N ASP A 104 -7.98 -3.26 -12.28
CA ASP A 104 -8.40 -2.43 -13.42
C ASP A 104 -9.17 -1.18 -12.96
N ARG A 105 -10.06 -1.31 -11.97
CA ARG A 105 -10.77 -0.15 -11.38
C ARG A 105 -9.82 0.78 -10.63
N LEU A 106 -8.90 0.23 -9.83
CA LEU A 106 -7.87 1.02 -9.15
C LEU A 106 -7.00 1.78 -10.15
N ARG A 107 -6.54 1.10 -11.19
CA ARG A 107 -5.74 1.69 -12.28
C ARG A 107 -6.48 2.81 -12.99
N ALA A 108 -7.73 2.58 -13.38
CA ALA A 108 -8.56 3.59 -14.04
C ALA A 108 -8.76 4.81 -13.13
N TRP A 109 -8.99 4.60 -11.84
CA TRP A 109 -9.13 5.68 -10.87
C TRP A 109 -7.81 6.44 -10.69
N ALA A 110 -6.70 5.75 -10.54
CA ALA A 110 -5.37 6.38 -10.41
C ALA A 110 -5.02 7.21 -11.66
N ASN A 111 -5.30 6.69 -12.86
CA ASN A 111 -5.08 7.41 -14.11
C ASN A 111 -6.00 8.65 -14.24
N HIS A 112 -7.25 8.56 -13.79
CA HIS A 112 -8.15 9.72 -13.76
C HIS A 112 -7.66 10.82 -12.81
N LYS A 113 -7.02 10.47 -11.71
CA LYS A 113 -6.45 11.41 -10.74
C LYS A 113 -5.04 11.87 -11.09
N HIS A 114 -4.38 11.22 -12.05
CA HIS A 114 -3.07 11.62 -12.52
C HIS A 114 -3.14 12.85 -13.40
N GLY A 115 -2.13 13.71 -13.33
CA GLY A 115 -2.01 14.90 -14.16
C GLY A 115 -0.56 15.36 -14.23
N ASP A 116 -0.23 16.15 -15.23
CA ASP A 116 1.13 16.63 -15.51
C ASP A 116 1.78 17.42 -14.37
N HIS A 117 0.96 17.89 -13.43
CA HIS A 117 1.44 18.61 -12.23
C HIS A 117 1.90 17.69 -11.09
N LEU A 118 1.73 16.37 -11.24
CA LEU A 118 2.11 15.40 -10.23
C LEU A 118 3.54 14.89 -10.45
N ALA A 119 4.31 14.87 -9.38
CA ALA A 119 5.63 14.26 -9.39
C ALA A 119 5.55 12.73 -9.48
N ALA A 120 4.55 12.13 -8.84
CA ALA A 120 4.34 10.68 -8.88
C ALA A 120 2.91 10.29 -8.47
N THR A 121 2.51 9.10 -8.90
CA THR A 121 1.32 8.37 -8.40
C THR A 121 1.76 6.99 -7.92
N PHE A 122 1.45 6.69 -6.66
CA PHE A 122 1.80 5.44 -6.00
C PHE A 122 0.56 4.59 -5.73
N LEU A 123 0.67 3.29 -6.00
CA LEU A 123 -0.27 2.26 -5.54
C LEU A 123 0.45 1.40 -4.50
N CYS A 124 -0.01 1.41 -3.25
CA CYS A 124 0.67 0.80 -2.13
C CYS A 124 -0.26 -0.15 -1.37
N GLY A 125 0.30 -1.18 -0.76
CA GLY A 125 -0.40 -2.06 0.17
C GLY A 125 -0.37 -3.53 -0.20
N ASP A 126 -1.32 -4.29 0.36
CA ASP A 126 -1.48 -5.71 0.11
C ASP A 126 -2.31 -5.94 -1.17
N PHE A 127 -1.66 -6.46 -2.18
CA PHE A 127 -2.29 -6.81 -3.46
C PHE A 127 -2.76 -8.26 -3.53
N ASN A 128 -2.43 -9.07 -2.51
CA ASN A 128 -2.78 -10.50 -2.46
C ASN A 128 -2.37 -11.31 -3.71
N ILE A 129 -1.34 -10.84 -4.42
CA ILE A 129 -0.69 -11.53 -5.55
C ILE A 129 0.77 -11.73 -5.21
N LYS A 130 1.33 -12.87 -5.59
CA LYS A 130 2.75 -13.14 -5.36
C LYS A 130 3.62 -12.39 -6.36
N ALA A 131 4.77 -11.88 -5.93
CA ALA A 131 5.79 -11.36 -6.84
C ALA A 131 6.12 -12.41 -7.91
N GLY A 132 6.11 -12.00 -9.19
CA GLY A 132 6.34 -12.89 -10.33
C GLY A 132 5.13 -13.71 -10.79
N SER A 133 4.02 -13.71 -10.05
CA SER A 133 2.78 -14.41 -10.44
C SER A 133 2.08 -13.77 -11.65
N GLU A 134 1.04 -14.41 -12.14
CA GLU A 134 0.21 -13.89 -13.23
C GLU A 134 -0.37 -12.51 -12.90
N GLY A 135 -0.91 -12.32 -11.68
CA GLY A 135 -1.43 -11.03 -11.23
C GLY A 135 -0.34 -9.95 -11.19
N TYR A 136 0.85 -10.28 -10.66
CA TYR A 136 1.99 -9.37 -10.69
C TYR A 136 2.39 -9.01 -12.12
N GLN A 137 2.44 -10.02 -13.02
CA GLN A 137 2.75 -9.78 -14.43
C GLN A 137 1.71 -8.88 -15.09
N ALA A 138 0.43 -8.98 -14.74
CA ALA A 138 -0.59 -8.07 -15.27
C ALA A 138 -0.32 -6.62 -14.86
N VAL A 139 0.12 -6.37 -13.62
CA VAL A 139 0.48 -5.02 -13.17
C VAL A 139 1.67 -4.47 -13.96
N VAL A 140 2.78 -5.21 -14.03
CA VAL A 140 4.02 -4.69 -14.64
C VAL A 140 3.97 -4.69 -16.18
N ARG A 141 3.22 -5.61 -16.79
CA ARG A 141 2.99 -5.65 -18.26
C ARG A 141 2.03 -4.58 -18.75
N SER A 142 1.24 -3.97 -17.88
CA SER A 142 0.47 -2.77 -18.25
C SER A 142 1.36 -1.67 -18.80
N ARG A 143 2.66 -1.71 -18.49
CA ARG A 143 3.68 -0.69 -18.78
C ARG A 143 3.40 0.66 -18.14
N GLU A 144 2.39 0.74 -17.28
CA GLU A 144 2.02 1.96 -16.58
C GLU A 144 2.71 2.06 -15.22
N TYR A 145 3.01 0.90 -14.58
CA TYR A 145 3.55 0.82 -13.23
C TYR A 145 4.85 0.05 -13.16
N GLU A 146 5.66 0.42 -12.17
CA GLU A 146 6.94 -0.22 -11.85
C GLU A 146 6.99 -0.53 -10.36
N ASP A 147 7.47 -1.73 -10.02
CA ASP A 147 7.70 -2.17 -8.64
C ASP A 147 8.91 -1.45 -8.06
N GLN A 148 8.70 -0.58 -7.10
CA GLN A 148 9.72 0.31 -6.57
C GLN A 148 10.72 -0.40 -5.66
N TYR A 149 10.38 -1.55 -5.17
CA TYR A 149 11.28 -2.41 -4.44
C TYR A 149 12.36 -2.98 -5.36
N LEU A 150 11.99 -3.31 -6.59
CA LEU A 150 12.91 -3.77 -7.63
C LEU A 150 13.67 -2.62 -8.30
N ALA A 151 13.06 -1.45 -8.38
CA ALA A 151 13.64 -0.28 -9.03
C ALA A 151 14.72 0.42 -8.18
N ALA A 152 14.74 0.16 -6.85
CA ALA A 152 15.78 0.71 -5.98
C ALA A 152 17.17 0.41 -6.54
N THR A 153 17.96 1.46 -6.79
CA THR A 153 19.24 1.41 -7.52
C THR A 153 20.38 0.70 -6.78
N SER A 154 20.17 0.29 -5.53
CA SER A 154 21.16 -0.45 -4.75
C SER A 154 21.00 -1.96 -4.96
N PRO A 155 21.83 -2.64 -5.80
CA PRO A 155 21.77 -4.09 -5.97
C PRO A 155 21.91 -4.85 -4.65
N SER A 156 22.65 -4.27 -3.69
CA SER A 156 22.83 -4.87 -2.36
C SER A 156 21.56 -4.83 -1.49
N ALA A 157 20.74 -3.80 -1.63
CA ALA A 157 19.43 -3.74 -0.99
C ALA A 157 18.49 -4.78 -1.59
N PHE A 158 18.43 -4.85 -2.91
CA PHE A 158 17.63 -5.81 -3.66
C PHE A 158 18.01 -7.27 -3.34
N GLU A 159 19.32 -7.62 -3.39
CA GLU A 159 19.78 -8.96 -3.04
C GLU A 159 19.47 -9.32 -1.59
N LYS A 160 19.64 -8.40 -0.64
CA LYS A 160 19.28 -8.62 0.76
C LYS A 160 17.81 -8.89 0.94
N ILE A 161 16.97 -8.21 0.22
CA ILE A 161 15.52 -8.31 0.28
C ILE A 161 15.02 -9.68 -0.19
N PHE A 162 15.57 -10.23 -1.28
CA PHE A 162 15.22 -11.55 -1.78
C PHE A 162 15.94 -12.70 -1.08
N ARG A 163 17.18 -12.50 -0.62
CA ARG A 163 18.00 -13.53 0.03
C ARG A 163 17.74 -13.68 1.53
N GLN A 164 17.25 -12.65 2.21
CA GLN A 164 16.92 -12.69 3.64
C GLN A 164 15.49 -13.13 3.94
N GLN A 165 14.79 -13.75 3.02
CA GLN A 165 13.65 -14.58 3.38
C GLN A 165 14.18 -15.71 4.25
N SER A 166 14.28 -15.43 5.56
CA SER A 166 14.83 -16.35 6.54
C SER A 166 14.03 -17.65 6.49
N PRO A 167 14.69 -18.82 6.35
CA PRO A 167 14.01 -20.11 6.24
C PRO A 167 13.18 -20.48 7.47
N ASN A 168 13.21 -19.68 8.54
CA ASN A 168 12.56 -19.91 9.82
C ASN A 168 11.36 -18.99 10.10
N ILE A 169 10.86 -18.27 9.11
CA ILE A 169 9.64 -17.49 9.31
C ILE A 169 8.48 -18.42 8.96
N ASP A 170 7.75 -18.85 9.97
CA ASP A 170 6.48 -19.60 9.89
C ASP A 170 5.34 -18.70 9.37
N CYS A 171 5.62 -17.90 8.37
CA CYS A 171 4.68 -17.08 7.66
C CYS A 171 4.42 -17.74 6.32
N HIS A 172 3.16 -18.01 6.02
CA HIS A 172 2.75 -18.51 4.70
C HIS A 172 3.29 -17.66 3.56
N LEU A 173 3.56 -16.37 3.84
CA LEU A 173 4.07 -15.38 2.89
C LEU A 173 5.57 -15.51 2.62
N ALA A 174 6.38 -15.96 3.60
CA ALA A 174 7.82 -16.11 3.43
C ALA A 174 8.22 -17.24 2.47
N LYS A 175 7.41 -18.31 2.43
CA LYS A 175 7.59 -19.41 1.47
C LYS A 175 7.07 -19.09 0.08
N ASP A 176 6.11 -18.17 -0.02
CA ASP A 176 5.31 -17.96 -1.22
C ASP A 176 5.59 -16.64 -1.95
N GLY A 177 6.49 -15.83 -1.43
CA GLY A 177 6.86 -14.56 -2.03
C GLY A 177 6.06 -13.36 -1.49
N ARG A 178 6.56 -12.18 -1.81
CA ARG A 178 6.01 -10.90 -1.40
C ARG A 178 4.65 -10.65 -2.04
N ILE A 179 3.68 -10.18 -1.26
CA ILE A 179 2.34 -9.80 -1.71
C ILE A 179 2.01 -8.31 -1.44
N ASP A 180 2.83 -7.65 -0.61
CA ASP A 180 2.77 -6.22 -0.38
C ASP A 180 3.65 -5.49 -1.39
N PHE A 181 3.16 -4.41 -1.98
CA PHE A 181 3.86 -3.67 -3.02
C PHE A 181 3.78 -2.17 -2.83
N ILE A 182 4.80 -1.48 -3.34
CA ILE A 182 4.78 -0.08 -3.70
C ILE A 182 5.03 -0.02 -5.20
N PHE A 183 3.97 0.17 -5.97
CA PHE A 183 4.06 0.45 -7.39
C PHE A 183 4.04 1.96 -7.62
N MET A 184 4.87 2.46 -8.51
CA MET A 184 4.87 3.86 -8.94
C MET A 184 4.55 3.92 -10.43
N GLN A 185 3.74 4.88 -10.83
CA GLN A 185 3.46 5.12 -12.23
C GLN A 185 4.75 5.51 -12.95
N LYS A 186 4.97 4.92 -14.12
CA LYS A 186 6.15 5.20 -14.97
C LYS A 186 6.14 6.65 -15.44
N HIS A 187 7.32 7.13 -15.79
CA HIS A 187 7.55 8.54 -16.17
C HIS A 187 7.29 9.55 -15.05
N SER A 188 7.28 9.08 -13.81
CA SER A 188 7.28 9.95 -12.64
C SER A 188 8.60 10.74 -12.54
N SER A 189 8.54 11.92 -11.91
CA SER A 189 9.73 12.76 -11.64
C SER A 189 10.54 12.28 -10.42
N LEU A 190 10.24 11.08 -9.93
CA LEU A 190 10.93 10.47 -8.78
C LEU A 190 11.57 9.16 -9.21
N GLN A 191 12.66 8.80 -8.52
CA GLN A 191 13.32 7.51 -8.62
C GLN A 191 13.55 6.89 -7.25
N ALA A 192 13.39 5.57 -7.13
CA ALA A 192 13.74 4.85 -5.92
C ALA A 192 15.26 4.72 -5.80
N VAL A 193 15.81 5.11 -4.65
CA VAL A 193 17.26 5.10 -4.40
C VAL A 193 17.66 4.07 -3.35
N ALA A 194 16.75 3.69 -2.46
CA ALA A 194 16.97 2.66 -1.47
C ALA A 194 15.66 1.96 -1.08
N ALA A 195 15.77 0.69 -0.72
CA ALA A 195 14.68 -0.08 -0.13
C ALA A 195 15.20 -0.91 1.05
N ARG A 196 14.40 -1.05 2.10
CA ARG A 196 14.74 -1.85 3.29
C ARG A 196 13.50 -2.47 3.91
N GLU A 197 13.67 -3.66 4.49
CA GLU A 197 12.64 -4.34 5.27
C GLU A 197 12.50 -3.72 6.66
N LEU A 198 11.29 -3.74 7.17
CA LEU A 198 10.92 -3.28 8.51
C LEU A 198 10.15 -4.39 9.24
N PHE A 199 10.22 -4.37 10.57
CA PHE A 199 9.47 -5.28 11.45
C PHE A 199 9.80 -6.76 11.23
N THR A 200 11.05 -7.04 10.91
CA THR A 200 11.63 -8.39 10.88
C THR A 200 12.20 -8.75 12.26
N ASN A 201 12.52 -10.05 12.48
CA ASN A 201 13.17 -10.48 13.72
C ASN A 201 14.50 -9.77 13.97
N GLY A 202 15.21 -9.33 12.94
CA GLY A 202 16.48 -8.59 13.01
C GLY A 202 16.31 -7.08 13.16
N HIS A 203 15.13 -6.54 12.87
CA HIS A 203 14.86 -5.10 12.89
C HIS A 203 13.48 -4.80 13.48
N TYR A 204 13.45 -4.18 14.65
CA TYR A 204 12.26 -3.74 15.37
C TYR A 204 11.31 -4.84 15.87
N GLY A 205 11.61 -6.14 15.63
CA GLY A 205 10.73 -7.25 15.94
C GLY A 205 9.50 -7.34 15.05
N ARG A 206 8.88 -8.51 15.01
CA ARG A 206 7.65 -8.74 14.24
C ARG A 206 6.45 -8.16 14.96
N VAL A 207 5.64 -7.41 14.23
CA VAL A 207 4.39 -6.80 14.69
C VAL A 207 3.15 -7.34 13.97
N SER A 208 3.36 -8.13 12.89
CA SER A 208 2.33 -8.71 12.04
C SER A 208 2.87 -10.01 11.41
N ASP A 209 2.01 -10.78 10.76
CA ASP A 209 2.35 -11.85 9.83
C ASP A 209 2.91 -11.31 8.50
N HIS A 210 2.63 -10.05 8.17
CA HIS A 210 3.32 -9.31 7.13
C HIS A 210 4.60 -8.63 7.66
N ILE A 211 5.60 -8.49 6.79
CA ILE A 211 6.74 -7.61 7.02
C ILE A 211 6.47 -6.27 6.33
N GLY A 212 6.81 -5.17 7.02
CA GLY A 212 6.80 -3.87 6.40
C GLY A 212 8.06 -3.62 5.58
N TYR A 213 8.02 -2.68 4.67
CA TYR A 213 9.20 -2.17 4.02
C TYR A 213 9.10 -0.68 3.71
N CYS A 214 10.26 -0.07 3.56
CA CYS A 214 10.41 1.34 3.27
C CYS A 214 11.17 1.50 1.95
N VAL A 215 10.70 2.41 1.11
CA VAL A 215 11.41 2.84 -0.09
C VAL A 215 11.71 4.33 0.03
N GLU A 216 12.95 4.71 -0.27
CA GLU A 216 13.40 6.10 -0.30
C GLU A 216 13.43 6.57 -1.75
N PHE A 217 12.96 7.80 -1.97
CA PHE A 217 12.86 8.40 -3.28
C PHE A 217 13.60 9.71 -3.35
N GLU A 218 14.18 9.99 -4.51
CA GLU A 218 14.77 11.27 -4.87
C GLU A 218 14.17 11.77 -6.19
N PRO A 219 14.23 13.09 -6.44
CA PRO A 219 13.86 13.62 -7.75
C PRO A 219 14.75 13.05 -8.85
N ASN A 220 14.14 12.77 -9.99
CA ASN A 220 14.83 12.30 -11.20
C ASN A 220 14.98 13.50 -12.14
N TRP A 221 16.05 14.29 -11.91
CA TRP A 221 16.40 15.46 -12.74
C TRP A 221 17.17 15.05 -13.98
#